data_84bec4174ba095e1518c9078cac5e11c
#
_entry.id   84bec4174ba095e1518c9078cac5e11c
#
_cell.length_a   1.000
_cell.length_b   1.000
_cell.length_c   1.000
_cell.angle_alpha   90.00
_cell.angle_beta   90.00
_cell.angle_gamma   90.00
#
_symmetry.space_group_name_H-M   'P 1'
#
loop_
_entity.id
_entity.type
_entity.pdbx_description
1 polymer ?
#
loop_
_entity_poly.entity_id
_entity_poly.type
_entity_poly.pdbx_seq_one_letter_code
_entity_poly.pdbx_strand_id
1 'polypeptide(L)'
;MAEFLEEEELIARIRAWLKEYGLMVVIGLALAIAIFGGYQYWTASSQEARHAGSQLYTQYVEGDADERAEVLAQIAEEQPASTYRSLMILKEAEQAVAAGDLGGARGHLLEAQEYSDYALMTDLITLRLAKVELGMGNAEQALTILNGVKSAGYRAAALEVKGDIHISRGEIEGAHLAYQEAKKNLREGERRPLLDLKVENTAPFKGEYVAIPKTLSDTLNEAAATLSEESEAPAADESTAQAEPTAAAS
;
A
#
# COMPACT_ATOMS: atom_id res chain seq x y z
N MET A 1 33.93 -3.12 -70.78
CA MET A 1 35.12 -2.29 -70.39
C MET A 1 34.77 -1.11 -69.54
N ALA A 2 33.60 -0.52 -69.61
CA ALA A 2 33.20 0.58 -68.71
C ALA A 2 32.97 0.13 -67.26
N GLU A 3 32.38 -1.05 -67.01
CA GLU A 3 32.14 -1.60 -65.72
C GLU A 3 33.41 -1.83 -64.88
N PHE A 4 34.49 -2.32 -65.50
CA PHE A 4 35.75 -2.54 -64.79
C PHE A 4 36.45 -1.24 -64.39
N LEU A 5 36.26 -0.15 -65.11
CA LEU A 5 36.81 1.15 -64.73
C LEU A 5 36.06 1.78 -63.53
N GLU A 6 34.75 1.54 -63.42
CA GLU A 6 33.95 1.99 -62.26
C GLU A 6 34.33 1.21 -60.97
N GLU A 7 34.60 -0.10 -61.07
CA GLU A 7 35.06 -0.91 -59.92
C GLU A 7 36.46 -0.47 -59.42
N GLU A 8 37.40 -0.17 -60.31
CA GLU A 8 38.75 0.31 -59.93
C GLU A 8 38.68 1.70 -59.27
N GLU A 9 37.83 2.61 -59.76
CA GLU A 9 37.63 3.91 -59.11
C GLU A 9 36.95 3.80 -57.76
N LEU A 10 36.00 2.87 -57.59
CA LEU A 10 35.35 2.60 -56.32
C LEU A 10 36.35 2.08 -55.26
N ILE A 11 37.19 1.12 -55.67
CA ILE A 11 38.22 0.57 -54.80
C ILE A 11 39.25 1.64 -54.40
N ALA A 12 39.64 2.50 -55.36
CA ALA A 12 40.56 3.60 -55.09
C ALA A 12 39.98 4.62 -54.08
N ARG A 13 38.67 4.96 -54.19
CA ARG A 13 37.98 5.84 -53.25
C ARG A 13 37.86 5.23 -51.87
N ILE A 14 37.50 3.94 -51.74
CA ILE A 14 37.44 3.23 -50.47
C ILE A 14 38.84 3.18 -49.80
N ARG A 15 39.89 2.91 -50.57
CA ARG A 15 41.25 2.88 -50.06
C ARG A 15 41.74 4.24 -49.57
N ALA A 16 41.39 5.32 -50.29
CA ALA A 16 41.72 6.69 -49.90
C ALA A 16 40.98 7.07 -48.61
N TRP A 17 39.65 6.76 -48.51
CA TRP A 17 38.85 6.99 -47.35
C TRP A 17 39.36 6.21 -46.14
N LEU A 18 39.69 4.93 -46.30
CA LEU A 18 40.23 4.09 -45.26
C LEU A 18 41.59 4.58 -44.74
N LYS A 19 42.41 5.14 -45.61
CA LYS A 19 43.72 5.73 -45.24
C LYS A 19 43.54 7.03 -44.43
N GLU A 20 42.50 7.80 -44.73
CA GLU A 20 42.20 9.07 -44.05
C GLU A 20 41.44 8.85 -42.71
N TYR A 21 40.43 7.97 -42.72
CA TYR A 21 39.55 7.78 -41.57
C TYR A 21 39.75 6.43 -40.86
N GLY A 22 40.56 5.52 -41.38
CA GLY A 22 40.72 4.16 -40.83
C GLY A 22 41.10 4.13 -39.35
N LEU A 23 41.98 5.03 -38.92
CA LEU A 23 42.37 5.12 -37.52
C LEU A 23 41.17 5.51 -36.64
N MET A 24 40.31 6.46 -37.09
CA MET A 24 39.11 6.84 -36.33
C MET A 24 38.09 5.70 -36.27
N VAL A 25 37.95 4.92 -37.32
CA VAL A 25 37.05 3.74 -37.35
C VAL A 25 37.56 2.67 -36.38
N VAL A 26 38.85 2.41 -36.36
CA VAL A 26 39.45 1.45 -35.42
C VAL A 26 39.28 1.89 -33.98
N ILE A 27 39.49 3.18 -33.65
CA ILE A 27 39.29 3.73 -32.33
C ILE A 27 37.78 3.65 -31.96
N GLY A 28 36.88 4.01 -32.86
CA GLY A 28 35.43 3.91 -32.63
C GLY A 28 34.97 2.48 -32.36
N LEU A 29 35.51 1.50 -33.12
CA LEU A 29 35.20 0.09 -32.91
C LEU A 29 35.77 -0.43 -31.58
N ALA A 30 37.01 -0.05 -31.22
CA ALA A 30 37.62 -0.41 -29.94
C ALA A 30 36.82 0.14 -28.76
N LEU A 31 36.33 1.41 -28.84
CA LEU A 31 35.47 2.01 -27.83
C LEU A 31 34.12 1.28 -27.74
N ALA A 32 33.52 0.95 -28.86
CA ALA A 32 32.25 0.20 -28.87
C ALA A 32 32.39 -1.18 -28.21
N ILE A 33 33.49 -1.90 -28.49
CA ILE A 33 33.77 -3.19 -27.86
C ILE A 33 34.03 -3.02 -26.35
N ALA A 34 34.78 -1.99 -25.94
CA ALA A 34 35.06 -1.73 -24.54
C ALA A 34 33.77 -1.39 -23.76
N ILE A 35 32.87 -0.55 -24.32
CA ILE A 35 31.57 -0.20 -23.71
C ILE A 35 30.69 -1.45 -23.63
N PHE A 36 30.58 -2.21 -24.72
CA PHE A 36 29.76 -3.42 -24.75
C PHE A 36 30.27 -4.50 -23.79
N GLY A 37 31.59 -4.75 -23.76
CA GLY A 37 32.22 -5.68 -22.85
C GLY A 37 32.08 -5.26 -21.39
N GLY A 38 32.28 -3.98 -21.09
CA GLY A 38 32.05 -3.41 -19.77
C GLY A 38 30.59 -3.54 -19.31
N TYR A 39 29.63 -3.27 -20.19
CA TYR A 39 28.20 -3.45 -19.92
C TYR A 39 27.84 -4.92 -19.66
N GLN A 40 28.33 -5.83 -20.48
CA GLN A 40 28.13 -7.28 -20.31
C GLN A 40 28.71 -7.78 -18.99
N TYR A 41 29.93 -7.37 -18.65
CA TYR A 41 30.55 -7.73 -17.36
C TYR A 41 29.74 -7.20 -16.18
N TRP A 42 29.33 -5.93 -16.24
CA TRP A 42 28.53 -5.30 -15.17
C TRP A 42 27.16 -5.98 -15.02
N THR A 43 26.46 -6.32 -16.11
CA THR A 43 25.18 -7.01 -16.06
C THR A 43 25.30 -8.44 -15.52
N ALA A 44 26.33 -9.19 -15.92
CA ALA A 44 26.59 -10.53 -15.42
C ALA A 44 26.88 -10.53 -13.90
N SER A 45 27.78 -9.65 -13.44
CA SER A 45 28.10 -9.49 -12.03
C SER A 45 26.88 -9.07 -11.20
N SER A 46 26.05 -8.15 -11.72
CA SER A 46 24.80 -7.72 -11.06
C SER A 46 23.75 -8.83 -10.99
N GLN A 47 23.69 -9.74 -11.95
CA GLN A 47 22.80 -10.89 -11.90
C GLN A 47 23.27 -11.92 -10.89
N GLU A 48 24.57 -12.22 -10.84
CA GLU A 48 25.16 -13.14 -9.86
C GLU A 48 24.93 -12.65 -8.43
N ALA A 49 25.17 -11.37 -8.16
CA ALA A 49 24.90 -10.76 -6.87
C ALA A 49 23.42 -10.85 -6.48
N ARG A 50 22.50 -10.64 -7.44
CA ARG A 50 21.05 -10.80 -7.20
C ARG A 50 20.66 -12.24 -6.90
N HIS A 51 21.25 -13.22 -7.59
CA HIS A 51 21.01 -14.63 -7.32
C HIS A 51 21.50 -15.02 -5.92
N ALA A 52 22.72 -14.63 -5.55
CA ALA A 52 23.24 -14.88 -4.21
C ALA A 52 22.39 -14.22 -3.12
N GLY A 53 21.99 -12.96 -3.30
CA GLY A 53 21.10 -12.26 -2.38
C GLY A 53 19.72 -12.92 -2.25
N SER A 54 19.16 -13.44 -3.37
CA SER A 54 17.90 -14.19 -3.36
C SER A 54 18.01 -15.51 -2.59
N GLN A 55 19.11 -16.23 -2.72
CA GLN A 55 19.36 -17.46 -1.97
C GLN A 55 19.46 -17.20 -0.47
N LEU A 56 20.23 -16.18 -0.07
CA LEU A 56 20.30 -15.75 1.32
C LEU A 56 18.94 -15.33 1.88
N TYR A 57 18.13 -14.60 1.08
CA TYR A 57 16.79 -14.24 1.49
C TYR A 57 15.89 -15.47 1.70
N THR A 58 15.99 -16.49 0.86
CA THR A 58 15.24 -17.74 1.02
C THR A 58 15.66 -18.45 2.31
N GLN A 59 16.96 -18.57 2.58
CA GLN A 59 17.48 -19.15 3.82
C GLN A 59 17.00 -18.36 5.05
N TYR A 60 17.01 -17.03 4.99
CA TYR A 60 16.48 -16.18 6.04
C TYR A 60 14.98 -16.41 6.32
N VAL A 61 14.16 -16.58 5.28
CA VAL A 61 12.71 -16.78 5.44
C VAL A 61 12.38 -18.18 5.99
N GLU A 62 13.15 -19.20 5.61
CA GLU A 62 12.95 -20.59 6.02
C GLU A 62 13.62 -20.91 7.36
N GLY A 63 14.62 -20.13 7.76
CA GLY A 63 15.44 -20.36 8.95
C GLY A 63 14.74 -20.01 10.27
N ASP A 64 15.25 -20.58 11.36
CA ASP A 64 14.89 -20.22 12.72
C ASP A 64 15.54 -18.87 13.14
N ALA A 65 15.41 -18.48 14.42
CA ALA A 65 15.89 -17.18 14.88
C ALA A 65 17.42 -17.07 14.82
N ASP A 66 18.14 -18.16 15.12
CA ASP A 66 19.61 -18.17 15.12
C ASP A 66 20.15 -18.16 13.68
N GLU A 67 19.55 -18.97 12.80
CA GLU A 67 19.87 -19.00 11.38
C GLU A 67 19.61 -17.66 10.68
N ARG A 68 18.52 -16.97 11.02
CA ARG A 68 18.21 -15.64 10.50
C ARG A 68 19.26 -14.61 10.90
N ALA A 69 19.71 -14.65 12.15
CA ALA A 69 20.76 -13.75 12.63
C ALA A 69 22.08 -13.97 11.89
N GLU A 70 22.44 -15.24 11.64
CA GLU A 70 23.64 -15.60 10.87
C GLU A 70 23.54 -15.12 9.41
N VAL A 71 22.41 -15.36 8.74
CA VAL A 71 22.19 -14.91 7.35
C VAL A 71 22.19 -13.38 7.25
N LEU A 72 21.63 -12.66 8.24
CA LEU A 72 21.70 -11.20 8.28
C LEU A 72 23.14 -10.70 8.41
N ALA A 73 23.97 -11.34 9.24
CA ALA A 73 25.38 -11.01 9.34
C ALA A 73 26.13 -11.30 8.03
N GLN A 74 25.85 -12.43 7.40
CA GLN A 74 26.45 -12.80 6.11
C GLN A 74 26.10 -11.79 5.01
N ILE A 75 24.83 -11.44 4.82
CA ILE A 75 24.45 -10.49 3.76
C ILE A 75 24.98 -9.08 4.03
N ALA A 76 25.14 -8.71 5.31
CA ALA A 76 25.74 -7.44 5.69
C ALA A 76 27.22 -7.33 5.29
N GLU A 77 27.95 -8.44 5.33
CA GLU A 77 29.35 -8.52 4.92
C GLU A 77 29.50 -8.63 3.40
N GLU A 78 28.77 -9.56 2.78
CA GLU A 78 28.93 -9.89 1.36
C GLU A 78 28.27 -8.88 0.42
N GLN A 79 27.10 -8.35 0.81
CA GLN A 79 26.25 -7.50 -0.03
C GLN A 79 25.59 -6.36 0.78
N PRO A 80 26.37 -5.44 1.35
CA PRO A 80 25.87 -4.42 2.27
C PRO A 80 24.78 -3.52 1.66
N ALA A 81 24.84 -3.21 0.36
CA ALA A 81 23.85 -2.39 -0.35
C ALA A 81 22.77 -3.21 -1.06
N SER A 82 22.55 -4.46 -0.67
CA SER A 82 21.57 -5.33 -1.33
C SER A 82 20.14 -4.96 -0.94
N THR A 83 19.23 -4.91 -1.93
CA THR A 83 17.79 -4.83 -1.69
C THR A 83 17.29 -5.97 -0.80
N TYR A 84 17.86 -7.15 -0.90
CA TYR A 84 17.51 -8.30 -0.05
C TYR A 84 17.86 -8.05 1.42
N ARG A 85 18.98 -7.40 1.72
CA ARG A 85 19.31 -6.97 3.08
C ARG A 85 18.23 -6.04 3.64
N SER A 86 17.82 -5.02 2.88
CA SER A 86 16.74 -4.12 3.29
C SER A 86 15.42 -4.86 3.53
N LEU A 87 15.10 -5.89 2.72
CA LEU A 87 13.90 -6.72 2.91
C LEU A 87 13.98 -7.57 4.19
N MET A 88 15.15 -8.14 4.51
CA MET A 88 15.34 -8.89 5.76
C MET A 88 15.17 -7.98 6.97
N ILE A 89 15.81 -6.81 6.97
CA ILE A 89 15.69 -5.82 8.06
C ILE A 89 14.25 -5.33 8.21
N LEU A 90 13.52 -5.13 7.10
CA LEU A 90 12.08 -4.83 7.13
C LEU A 90 11.26 -5.95 7.78
N LYS A 91 11.68 -7.20 7.62
CA LYS A 91 11.03 -8.35 8.26
C LYS A 91 11.29 -8.37 9.78
N GLU A 92 12.51 -8.02 10.21
CA GLU A 92 12.81 -7.83 11.64
C GLU A 92 11.96 -6.69 12.24
N ALA A 93 11.82 -5.57 11.52
CA ALA A 93 10.95 -4.48 11.95
C ALA A 93 9.48 -4.93 12.09
N GLU A 94 8.99 -5.76 11.18
CA GLU A 94 7.63 -6.32 11.25
C GLU A 94 7.45 -7.22 12.48
N GLN A 95 8.43 -8.07 12.78
CA GLN A 95 8.41 -8.94 13.96
C GLN A 95 8.46 -8.12 15.25
N ALA A 96 9.29 -7.08 15.31
CA ALA A 96 9.36 -6.18 16.44
C ALA A 96 8.01 -5.47 16.68
N VAL A 97 7.33 -5.00 15.63
CA VAL A 97 5.97 -4.44 15.74
C VAL A 97 4.99 -5.49 16.27
N ALA A 98 5.04 -6.72 15.76
CA ALA A 98 4.17 -7.81 16.22
C ALA A 98 4.41 -8.18 17.68
N ALA A 99 5.64 -8.05 18.16
CA ALA A 99 6.02 -8.23 19.58
C ALA A 99 5.69 -7.03 20.48
N GLY A 100 5.23 -5.91 19.90
CA GLY A 100 4.97 -4.66 20.63
C GLY A 100 6.24 -3.83 20.89
N ASP A 101 7.40 -4.25 20.40
CA ASP A 101 8.66 -3.51 20.52
C ASP A 101 8.76 -2.45 19.40
N LEU A 102 8.05 -1.33 19.62
CA LEU A 102 8.09 -0.21 18.68
C LEU A 102 9.46 0.48 18.62
N GLY A 103 10.24 0.41 19.72
CA GLY A 103 11.60 0.95 19.77
C GLY A 103 12.55 0.16 18.88
N GLY A 104 12.55 -1.17 18.98
CA GLY A 104 13.29 -2.06 18.09
C GLY A 104 12.85 -1.92 16.62
N ALA A 105 11.55 -1.90 16.39
CA ALA A 105 11.00 -1.69 15.04
C ALA A 105 11.49 -0.38 14.40
N ARG A 106 11.52 0.71 15.17
CA ARG A 106 12.10 1.99 14.73
C ARG A 106 13.56 1.87 14.35
N GLY A 107 14.35 1.18 15.19
CA GLY A 107 15.78 0.93 14.92
C GLY A 107 16.00 0.21 13.60
N HIS A 108 15.29 -0.91 13.39
CA HIS A 108 15.35 -1.68 12.15
C HIS A 108 14.88 -0.87 10.93
N LEU A 109 13.84 -0.03 11.05
CA LEU A 109 13.38 0.80 9.94
C LEU A 109 14.40 1.88 9.55
N LEU A 110 15.08 2.49 10.52
CA LEU A 110 16.16 3.44 10.26
C LEU A 110 17.36 2.76 9.59
N GLU A 111 17.74 1.58 10.06
CA GLU A 111 18.79 0.77 9.43
C GLU A 111 18.40 0.39 7.98
N ALA A 112 17.17 -0.10 7.76
CA ALA A 112 16.70 -0.42 6.42
C ALA A 112 16.74 0.79 5.46
N GLN A 113 16.48 2.00 5.98
CA GLN A 113 16.52 3.23 5.20
C GLN A 113 17.94 3.58 4.74
N GLU A 114 18.95 3.32 5.57
CA GLU A 114 20.37 3.58 5.25
C GLU A 114 20.86 2.73 4.05
N TYR A 115 20.34 1.50 3.94
CA TYR A 115 20.75 0.56 2.88
C TYR A 115 19.79 0.51 1.69
N SER A 116 18.82 1.41 1.61
CA SER A 116 17.81 1.43 0.55
C SER A 116 18.13 2.47 -0.52
N ASP A 117 18.66 2.02 -1.66
CA ASP A 117 18.91 2.87 -2.84
C ASP A 117 17.70 2.97 -3.79
N TYR A 118 16.67 2.17 -3.57
CA TYR A 118 15.50 2.10 -4.44
C TYR A 118 14.37 2.97 -3.91
N ALA A 119 14.01 4.02 -4.66
CA ALA A 119 13.05 5.05 -4.21
C ALA A 119 11.72 4.51 -3.68
N LEU A 120 11.15 3.46 -4.30
CA LEU A 120 9.90 2.86 -3.82
C LEU A 120 10.10 2.13 -2.49
N MET A 121 11.25 1.52 -2.27
CA MET A 121 11.59 0.88 -1.00
C MET A 121 11.77 1.92 0.10
N THR A 122 12.50 3.00 -0.20
CA THR A 122 12.69 4.13 0.72
C THR A 122 11.34 4.73 1.15
N ASP A 123 10.41 4.93 0.22
CA ASP A 123 9.07 5.43 0.54
C ASP A 123 8.25 4.45 1.39
N LEU A 124 8.35 3.14 1.13
CA LEU A 124 7.73 2.10 1.96
C LEU A 124 8.27 2.14 3.39
N ILE A 125 9.60 2.21 3.54
CA ILE A 125 10.26 2.30 4.85
C ILE A 125 9.82 3.58 5.57
N THR A 126 9.85 4.71 4.88
CA THR A 126 9.41 6.02 5.40
C THR A 126 7.97 5.96 5.90
N LEU A 127 7.07 5.35 5.14
CA LEU A 127 5.67 5.17 5.54
C LEU A 127 5.52 4.29 6.79
N ARG A 128 6.28 3.19 6.86
CA ARG A 128 6.28 2.30 8.04
C ARG A 128 6.86 2.99 9.27
N LEU A 129 7.94 3.75 9.10
CA LEU A 129 8.56 4.53 10.17
C LEU A 129 7.59 5.58 10.73
N ALA A 130 6.86 6.30 9.87
CA ALA A 130 5.83 7.25 10.31
C ALA A 130 4.72 6.56 11.12
N LYS A 131 4.31 5.35 10.74
CA LYS A 131 3.31 4.57 11.51
C LYS A 131 3.85 4.12 12.88
N VAL A 132 5.11 3.71 12.95
CA VAL A 132 5.77 3.33 14.22
C VAL A 132 5.88 4.55 15.13
N GLU A 133 6.31 5.70 14.61
CA GLU A 133 6.37 6.95 15.40
C GLU A 133 4.99 7.36 15.90
N LEU A 134 3.94 7.22 15.09
CA LEU A 134 2.56 7.45 15.52
C LEU A 134 2.17 6.48 16.66
N GLY A 135 2.50 5.21 16.54
CA GLY A 135 2.26 4.19 17.57
C GLY A 135 2.99 4.49 18.88
N MET A 136 4.16 5.13 18.82
CA MET A 136 4.92 5.61 19.98
C MET A 136 4.36 6.92 20.58
N GLY A 137 3.34 7.54 19.97
CA GLY A 137 2.78 8.83 20.37
C GLY A 137 3.48 10.05 19.80
N ASN A 138 4.48 9.88 18.93
CA ASN A 138 5.28 10.95 18.34
C ASN A 138 4.63 11.52 17.06
N ALA A 139 3.41 12.04 17.20
CA ALA A 139 2.58 12.50 16.06
C ALA A 139 3.25 13.56 15.18
N GLU A 140 3.97 14.53 15.77
CA GLU A 140 4.69 15.57 15.02
C GLU A 140 5.85 14.99 14.19
N GLN A 141 6.58 14.06 14.78
CA GLN A 141 7.67 13.38 14.08
C GLN A 141 7.14 12.53 12.93
N ALA A 142 6.04 11.81 13.15
CA ALA A 142 5.36 11.06 12.10
C ALA A 142 4.95 11.94 10.91
N LEU A 143 4.36 13.12 11.16
CA LEU A 143 4.05 14.10 10.10
C LEU A 143 5.28 14.54 9.34
N THR A 144 6.37 14.84 10.06
CA THR A 144 7.63 15.27 9.44
C THR A 144 8.21 14.20 8.53
N ILE A 145 8.18 12.94 8.99
CA ILE A 145 8.67 11.78 8.22
C ILE A 145 7.84 11.56 6.95
N LEU A 146 6.51 11.70 7.03
CA LEU A 146 5.62 11.52 5.86
C LEU A 146 5.90 12.49 4.72
N ASN A 147 6.47 13.67 4.99
CA ASN A 147 6.89 14.61 3.95
C ASN A 147 8.02 14.06 3.06
N GLY A 148 8.71 13.01 3.52
CA GLY A 148 9.74 12.30 2.76
C GLY A 148 9.20 11.38 1.67
N VAL A 149 7.91 11.00 1.70
CA VAL A 149 7.27 10.13 0.70
C VAL A 149 7.05 10.89 -0.60
N LYS A 150 7.72 10.47 -1.68
CA LYS A 150 7.73 11.18 -2.98
C LYS A 150 6.99 10.44 -4.08
N SER A 151 6.97 9.11 -4.03
CA SER A 151 6.39 8.27 -5.10
C SER A 151 4.86 8.36 -5.14
N ALA A 152 4.31 8.57 -6.32
CA ALA A 152 2.86 8.59 -6.53
C ALA A 152 2.17 7.30 -6.01
N GLY A 153 2.86 6.15 -6.08
CA GLY A 153 2.35 4.87 -5.60
C GLY A 153 2.04 4.80 -4.11
N TYR A 154 2.75 5.60 -3.30
CA TYR A 154 2.55 5.63 -1.84
C TYR A 154 1.80 6.87 -1.35
N ARG A 155 1.46 7.81 -2.25
CA ARG A 155 0.83 9.07 -1.89
C ARG A 155 -0.50 8.89 -1.16
N ALA A 156 -1.37 8.01 -1.65
CA ALA A 156 -2.64 7.70 -0.99
C ALA A 156 -2.42 7.13 0.42
N ALA A 157 -1.46 6.21 0.58
CA ALA A 157 -1.15 5.62 1.88
C ALA A 157 -0.54 6.65 2.85
N ALA A 158 0.32 7.55 2.38
CA ALA A 158 0.88 8.62 3.21
C ALA A 158 -0.20 9.60 3.69
N LEU A 159 -1.14 9.97 2.81
CA LEU A 159 -2.28 10.82 3.17
C LEU A 159 -3.24 10.13 4.15
N GLU A 160 -3.43 8.81 4.02
CA GLU A 160 -4.21 8.04 4.98
C GLU A 160 -3.56 8.06 6.38
N VAL A 161 -2.24 7.82 6.47
CA VAL A 161 -1.51 7.92 7.75
C VAL A 161 -1.56 9.36 8.31
N LYS A 162 -1.49 10.38 7.45
CA LYS A 162 -1.69 11.77 7.88
C LYS A 162 -3.05 11.98 8.51
N GLY A 163 -4.11 11.39 7.95
CA GLY A 163 -5.44 11.38 8.56
C GLY A 163 -5.46 10.68 9.92
N ASP A 164 -4.78 9.53 10.06
CA ASP A 164 -4.67 8.80 11.32
C ASP A 164 -3.95 9.65 12.39
N ILE A 165 -2.94 10.42 12.00
CA ILE A 165 -2.25 11.35 12.89
C ILE A 165 -3.19 12.47 13.35
N HIS A 166 -3.99 13.06 12.44
CA HIS A 166 -5.00 14.05 12.82
C HIS A 166 -6.03 13.48 13.80
N ILE A 167 -6.46 12.21 13.61
CA ILE A 167 -7.34 11.51 14.57
C ILE A 167 -6.68 11.40 15.94
N SER A 168 -5.41 10.98 16.01
CA SER A 168 -4.70 10.86 17.30
C SER A 168 -4.59 12.18 18.07
N ARG A 169 -4.70 13.30 17.36
CA ARG A 169 -4.67 14.67 17.91
C ARG A 169 -6.07 15.24 18.16
N GLY A 170 -7.15 14.49 17.84
CA GLY A 170 -8.53 14.95 17.96
C GLY A 170 -8.96 15.95 16.86
N GLU A 171 -8.18 16.10 15.82
CA GLU A 171 -8.39 17.04 14.71
C GLU A 171 -9.26 16.39 13.62
N ILE A 172 -10.55 16.16 13.94
CA ILE A 172 -11.46 15.35 13.08
C ILE A 172 -11.62 15.94 11.67
N GLU A 173 -11.73 17.27 11.55
CA GLU A 173 -11.85 17.94 10.25
C GLU A 173 -10.58 17.77 9.40
N GLY A 174 -9.41 17.93 10.01
CA GLY A 174 -8.12 17.68 9.35
C GLY A 174 -7.98 16.24 8.87
N ALA A 175 -8.42 15.28 9.70
CA ALA A 175 -8.45 13.86 9.33
C ALA A 175 -9.38 13.61 8.14
N HIS A 176 -10.58 14.17 8.14
CA HIS A 176 -11.55 14.02 7.05
C HIS A 176 -10.96 14.51 5.72
N LEU A 177 -10.35 15.69 5.72
CA LEU A 177 -9.72 16.26 4.52
C LEU A 177 -8.57 15.37 4.02
N ALA A 178 -7.73 14.88 4.93
CA ALA A 178 -6.61 14.01 4.58
C ALA A 178 -7.09 12.66 3.99
N TYR A 179 -8.12 12.04 4.57
CA TYR A 179 -8.69 10.81 4.03
C TYR A 179 -9.40 11.01 2.69
N GLN A 180 -10.10 12.12 2.49
CA GLN A 180 -10.68 12.45 1.19
C GLN A 180 -9.58 12.64 0.12
N GLU A 181 -8.50 13.30 0.47
CA GLU A 181 -7.37 13.47 -0.43
C GLU A 181 -6.68 12.13 -0.72
N ALA A 182 -6.54 11.26 0.28
CA ALA A 182 -6.06 9.90 0.09
C ALA A 182 -6.91 9.14 -0.94
N LYS A 183 -8.23 9.21 -0.80
CA LYS A 183 -9.18 8.57 -1.73
C LYS A 183 -9.04 9.07 -3.17
N LYS A 184 -8.83 10.37 -3.37
CA LYS A 184 -8.58 10.97 -4.70
C LYS A 184 -7.25 10.53 -5.34
N ASN A 185 -6.29 10.12 -4.52
CA ASN A 185 -4.98 9.66 -4.97
C ASN A 185 -4.88 8.13 -5.13
N LEU A 186 -5.98 7.38 -4.99
CA LEU A 186 -6.02 5.96 -5.31
C LEU A 186 -5.86 5.76 -6.82
N ARG A 187 -5.25 4.64 -7.21
CA ARG A 187 -5.15 4.24 -8.61
C ARG A 187 -6.52 3.86 -9.15
N GLU A 188 -6.69 3.96 -10.45
CA GLU A 188 -7.91 3.51 -11.11
C GLU A 188 -8.19 2.04 -10.79
N GLY A 189 -9.40 1.74 -10.29
CA GLY A 189 -9.80 0.40 -9.86
C GLY A 189 -9.33 -0.03 -8.47
N GLU A 190 -8.45 0.74 -7.79
CA GLU A 190 -8.03 0.45 -6.42
C GLU A 190 -9.16 0.78 -5.44
N ARG A 191 -9.49 -0.19 -4.57
CA ARG A 191 -10.49 -0.02 -3.51
C ARG A 191 -9.85 -0.25 -2.16
N ARG A 192 -10.13 0.65 -1.22
CA ARG A 192 -9.69 0.56 0.18
C ARG A 192 -10.89 0.74 1.11
N PRO A 193 -11.61 -0.36 1.44
CA PRO A 193 -12.82 -0.28 2.25
C PRO A 193 -12.59 0.40 3.61
N LEU A 194 -11.44 0.19 4.24
CA LEU A 194 -11.10 0.86 5.50
C LEU A 194 -10.94 2.37 5.34
N LEU A 195 -10.40 2.84 4.23
CA LEU A 195 -10.31 4.27 3.94
C LEU A 195 -11.69 4.88 3.71
N ASP A 196 -12.59 4.15 3.04
CA ASP A 196 -13.98 4.59 2.86
C ASP A 196 -14.68 4.77 4.21
N LEU A 197 -14.55 3.80 5.13
CA LEU A 197 -15.04 3.89 6.50
C LEU A 197 -14.42 5.06 7.28
N LYS A 198 -13.11 5.30 7.14
CA LYS A 198 -12.44 6.44 7.78
C LYS A 198 -13.01 7.78 7.28
N VAL A 199 -13.28 7.92 5.97
CA VAL A 199 -13.91 9.10 5.39
C VAL A 199 -15.32 9.29 5.95
N GLU A 200 -16.12 8.23 6.02
CA GLU A 200 -17.50 8.29 6.53
C GLU A 200 -17.55 8.64 8.02
N ASN A 201 -16.69 8.01 8.84
CA ASN A 201 -16.64 8.25 10.28
C ASN A 201 -16.14 9.64 10.68
N THR A 202 -15.43 10.33 9.78
CA THR A 202 -14.92 11.69 10.01
C THR A 202 -15.74 12.75 9.31
N ALA A 203 -16.77 12.36 8.53
CA ALA A 203 -17.60 13.29 7.80
C ALA A 203 -18.29 14.28 8.75
N PRO A 204 -18.30 15.58 8.42
CA PRO A 204 -19.01 16.57 9.22
C PRO A 204 -20.51 16.23 9.27
N PHE A 205 -21.09 16.37 10.46
CA PHE A 205 -22.51 16.14 10.66
C PHE A 205 -23.35 17.10 9.80
N LYS A 206 -24.14 16.56 8.86
CA LYS A 206 -24.93 17.36 7.92
C LYS A 206 -26.31 17.76 8.44
N GLY A 207 -26.60 17.53 9.73
CA GLY A 207 -27.86 17.89 10.33
C GLY A 207 -29.04 16.95 10.03
N GLU A 208 -28.84 15.94 9.19
CA GLU A 208 -29.84 14.88 9.00
C GLU A 208 -29.57 13.78 10.03
N TYR A 209 -30.47 13.71 11.03
CA TYR A 209 -30.55 12.48 11.82
C TYR A 209 -31.07 11.38 10.90
N VAL A 210 -30.26 10.41 10.58
CA VAL A 210 -30.80 9.10 10.20
C VAL A 210 -31.66 8.68 11.40
N ALA A 211 -32.98 8.58 11.22
CA ALA A 211 -33.87 8.15 12.28
C ALA A 211 -33.27 6.85 12.86
N ILE A 212 -32.90 6.91 14.14
CA ILE A 212 -32.42 5.71 14.85
C ILE A 212 -33.54 4.69 14.67
N PRO A 213 -33.31 3.51 14.13
CA PRO A 213 -34.34 2.48 14.02
C PRO A 213 -35.00 2.37 15.39
N LYS A 214 -36.32 2.50 15.46
CA LYS A 214 -37.11 2.42 16.71
C LYS A 214 -36.52 1.26 17.53
N THR A 215 -36.15 1.53 18.76
CA THR A 215 -35.62 0.48 19.63
C THR A 215 -36.70 -0.58 19.81
N LEU A 216 -36.32 -1.81 20.12
CA LEU A 216 -37.30 -2.88 20.39
C LEU A 216 -38.34 -2.43 21.44
N SER A 217 -37.90 -1.62 22.44
CA SER A 217 -38.80 -1.02 23.43
C SER A 217 -39.79 -0.04 22.81
N ASP A 218 -39.40 0.76 21.82
CA ASP A 218 -40.28 1.71 21.16
C ASP A 218 -41.34 0.98 20.30
N THR A 219 -40.94 -0.08 19.60
CA THR A 219 -41.86 -0.94 18.84
C THR A 219 -42.79 -1.74 19.75
N LEU A 220 -42.35 -2.20 20.91
CA LEU A 220 -43.17 -2.87 21.90
C LEU A 220 -44.17 -1.90 22.57
N ASN A 221 -43.76 -0.67 22.87
CA ASN A 221 -44.63 0.35 23.42
C ASN A 221 -45.72 0.79 22.40
N GLU A 222 -45.38 0.90 21.12
CA GLU A 222 -46.34 1.22 20.06
C GLU A 222 -47.30 0.07 19.84
N ALA A 223 -46.85 -1.18 19.87
CA ALA A 223 -47.69 -2.36 19.81
C ALA A 223 -48.62 -2.47 21.05
N ALA A 224 -48.12 -2.15 22.26
CA ALA A 224 -48.94 -2.12 23.46
C ALA A 224 -49.99 -1.02 23.44
N ALA A 225 -49.68 0.15 22.88
CA ALA A 225 -50.65 1.25 22.71
C ALA A 225 -51.77 0.88 21.73
N THR A 226 -51.45 0.26 20.59
CA THR A 226 -52.44 -0.22 19.62
C THR A 226 -53.36 -1.30 20.19
N LEU A 227 -52.83 -2.23 21.00
CA LEU A 227 -53.64 -3.26 21.67
C LEU A 227 -54.57 -2.67 22.75
N SER A 228 -54.18 -1.60 23.44
CA SER A 228 -55.02 -0.91 24.40
C SER A 228 -56.14 -0.14 23.73
N GLU A 229 -55.91 0.50 22.58
CA GLU A 229 -56.94 1.16 21.78
C GLU A 229 -57.99 0.17 21.20
N GLU A 230 -57.55 -1.02 20.80
CA GLU A 230 -58.42 -2.07 20.30
C GLU A 230 -59.27 -2.72 21.41
N SER A 231 -58.79 -2.69 22.65
CA SER A 231 -59.51 -3.17 23.85
C SER A 231 -60.55 -2.17 24.38
N GLU A 232 -60.46 -0.89 24.03
CA GLU A 232 -61.42 0.18 24.42
C GLU A 232 -62.50 0.42 23.35
N ALA A 233 -62.52 -0.29 22.25
CA ALA A 233 -63.61 -0.21 21.30
C ALA A 233 -64.92 -0.75 21.93
N PRO A 234 -66.01 0.02 22.00
CA PRO A 234 -67.25 -0.40 22.68
C PRO A 234 -67.85 -1.59 21.97
N ALA A 235 -68.16 -2.63 22.76
CA ALA A 235 -68.92 -3.80 22.32
C ALA A 235 -70.22 -3.36 21.69
N ALA A 236 -70.37 -3.60 20.41
CA ALA A 236 -71.65 -3.34 19.70
C ALA A 236 -72.76 -4.18 20.32
N ASP A 237 -73.77 -3.49 20.72
CA ASP A 237 -75.03 -3.88 21.29
C ASP A 237 -75.74 -5.02 20.53
N GLU A 238 -75.66 -6.25 21.08
CA GLU A 238 -76.54 -7.35 20.67
C GLU A 238 -77.78 -7.33 21.54
N SER A 239 -78.74 -6.51 21.16
CA SER A 239 -80.10 -6.58 21.66
C SER A 239 -81.07 -6.94 20.53
N THR A 240 -81.86 -7.97 20.87
CA THR A 240 -83.13 -8.39 20.28
C THR A 240 -83.14 -9.21 19.01
N ALA A 241 -83.43 -10.48 19.21
CA ALA A 241 -84.53 -11.17 18.54
C ALA A 241 -84.91 -12.45 19.31
N GLN A 242 -85.92 -12.29 20.18
CA GLN A 242 -86.79 -13.35 20.63
C GLN A 242 -87.61 -13.90 19.46
N ALA A 243 -87.61 -15.18 19.24
CA ALA A 243 -88.65 -15.87 18.52
C ALA A 243 -88.92 -17.19 19.19
N GLU A 244 -90.18 -17.35 19.61
CA GLU A 244 -90.77 -18.44 20.33
C GLU A 244 -90.70 -19.81 19.62
N PRO A 245 -90.91 -20.91 20.39
CA PRO A 245 -90.94 -22.22 19.84
C PRO A 245 -92.33 -22.65 19.40
N THR A 246 -92.51 -23.19 18.24
CA THR A 246 -93.68 -23.99 17.89
C THR A 246 -93.32 -25.45 17.82
N ALA A 247 -94.00 -26.19 18.69
CA ALA A 247 -94.17 -27.63 18.68
C ALA A 247 -95.04 -28.12 17.52
N ALA A 248 -94.83 -29.29 17.05
CA ALA A 248 -95.76 -30.38 16.73
C ALA A 248 -95.13 -31.36 15.76
N ALA A 249 -94.92 -32.54 16.22
CA ALA A 249 -95.75 -33.74 16.03
C ALA A 249 -95.74 -34.29 14.60
N SER A 250 -95.15 -35.32 14.36
CA SER A 250 -95.58 -36.69 13.98
C SER A 250 -94.41 -37.52 13.50
#